data_0c893ba2d6ad0251200bec763b3a31b3
#
_entry.id   0c893ba2d6ad0251200bec763b3a31b3
#
_cell.length_a   1.000
_cell.length_b   1.000
_cell.length_c   1.000
_cell.angle_alpha   90.00
_cell.angle_beta   90.00
_cell.angle_gamma   90.00
#
_symmetry.space_group_name_H-M   'P 1'
#
loop_
_entity.id
_entity.type
_entity.pdbx_description
1 polymer ?
#
loop_
_entity_poly.entity_id
_entity_poly.type
_entity_poly.pdbx_seq_one_letter_code
_entity_poly.pdbx_strand_id
1 'polypeptide(L)'
;MSISTGEPRLAVEPAALRAWVEGRTIYVELHDGRIVGFPADRFRILAAATEEQLARVQVELNGYALRWEELDEDITVPGIVAGHFQLPPK
;
A
#
# COMPACT_ATOMS: atom_id res chain seq x y z
N MET A 1 -11.65 3.18 27.00
CA MET A 1 -11.69 3.53 26.59
C MET A 1 -11.76 3.92 26.12
N SER A 2 -11.83 4.09 26.15
CA SER A 2 -11.90 4.61 25.57
C SER A 2 -11.84 5.01 24.97
N ILE A 3 -11.77 5.09 24.97
CA ILE A 3 -11.82 5.56 24.33
C ILE A 3 -11.91 6.00 23.80
N SER A 4 -11.90 6.27 23.91
CA SER A 4 -12.08 6.83 23.37
C SER A 4 -12.25 7.12 22.88
N THR A 5 -12.29 7.40 23.00
CA THR A 5 -12.58 7.83 22.54
C THR A 5 -12.63 8.21 21.79
N GLY A 6 -12.68 8.35 21.64
CA GLY A 6 -12.70 8.76 20.90
C GLY A 6 -12.70 9.48 20.18
N GLU A 7 -12.28 9.73 19.88
CA GLU A 7 -12.30 10.50 19.18
C GLU A 7 -12.57 10.48 18.09
N PRO A 8 -13.09 10.71 17.95
CA PRO A 8 -13.43 10.55 16.79
C PRO A 8 -12.99 11.24 15.79
N ARG A 9 -12.86 11.75 15.62
CA ARG A 9 -12.50 12.43 14.83
C ARG A 9 -11.76 12.34 14.04
N LEU A 10 -11.50 11.97 14.07
CA LEU A 10 -10.49 12.16 13.52
C LEU A 10 -10.03 11.01 12.93
N ALA A 11 -10.67 10.43 12.04
CA ALA A 11 -10.20 9.37 11.27
C ALA A 11 -9.07 9.87 10.44
N VAL A 12 -7.89 9.59 10.88
CA VAL A 12 -6.70 9.88 10.12
C VAL A 12 -6.54 8.74 9.12
N GLU A 13 -6.49 9.05 7.84
CA GLU A 13 -6.26 8.03 6.83
C GLU A 13 -4.89 7.41 7.02
N PRO A 14 -4.75 6.10 6.81
CA PRO A 14 -3.43 5.48 6.89
C PRO A 14 -2.49 6.06 5.85
N ALA A 15 -1.25 6.27 6.26
CA ALA A 15 -0.21 6.80 5.40
C ALA A 15 1.05 5.96 5.53
N ALA A 16 1.77 5.80 4.45
CA ALA A 16 2.98 5.00 4.41
C ALA A 16 4.19 5.78 4.89
N LEU A 17 4.98 5.16 5.73
CA LEU A 17 6.29 5.64 6.10
C LEU A 17 7.32 5.16 5.09
N ARG A 18 7.20 3.90 4.66
CA ARG A 18 8.07 3.32 3.64
C ARG A 18 7.41 2.09 3.03
N ALA A 19 7.96 1.65 1.91
CA ALA A 19 7.47 0.46 1.24
C ALA A 19 8.66 -0.32 0.67
N TRP A 20 8.52 -1.63 0.57
CA TRP A 20 9.55 -2.49 0.00
C TRP A 20 8.88 -3.74 -0.55
N VAL A 21 9.66 -4.54 -1.28
CA VAL A 21 9.13 -5.72 -1.95
C VAL A 21 10.02 -6.92 -1.65
N GLU A 22 9.40 -8.06 -1.37
CA GLU A 22 10.10 -9.32 -1.22
C GLU A 22 9.40 -10.31 -2.16
N GLY A 23 10.11 -10.73 -3.20
CA GLY A 23 9.53 -11.56 -4.25
C GLY A 23 8.40 -10.81 -4.93
N ARG A 24 7.18 -11.33 -4.81
CA ARG A 24 6.02 -10.70 -5.41
C ARG A 24 5.06 -10.12 -4.36
N THR A 25 5.53 -9.97 -3.13
CA THR A 25 4.74 -9.35 -2.07
C THR A 25 5.25 -7.94 -1.81
N ILE A 26 4.33 -6.99 -1.80
CA ILE A 26 4.64 -5.59 -1.53
C ILE A 26 4.27 -5.32 -0.08
N TYR A 27 5.19 -4.72 0.67
CA TYR A 27 5.00 -4.39 2.07
C TYR A 27 5.00 -2.88 2.26
N VAL A 28 4.13 -2.42 3.14
CA VAL A 28 4.01 -1.01 3.49
C VAL A 28 4.06 -0.89 4.99
N GLU A 29 4.98 -0.10 5.50
CA GLU A 29 4.98 0.25 6.92
C GLU A 29 4.21 1.56 7.07
N LEU A 30 3.21 1.55 7.92
CA LEU A 30 2.35 2.70 8.15
C LEU A 30 2.91 3.57 9.29
N HIS A 31 2.49 4.82 9.32
CA HIS A 31 2.94 5.76 10.36
C HIS A 31 2.57 5.31 11.77
N ASP A 32 1.55 4.47 11.92
CA ASP A 32 1.16 3.96 13.23
C ASP A 32 1.93 2.69 13.63
N GLY A 33 2.88 2.26 12.80
CA GLY A 33 3.75 1.12 13.11
C GLY A 33 3.29 -0.21 12.52
N ARG A 34 2.07 -0.28 11.99
CA ARG A 34 1.60 -1.52 11.36
C ARG A 34 2.32 -1.74 10.04
N ILE A 35 2.48 -3.02 9.68
CA ILE A 35 3.00 -3.40 8.38
C ILE A 35 1.90 -4.18 7.66
N VAL A 36 1.59 -3.76 6.46
CA VAL A 36 0.59 -4.41 5.62
C VAL A 36 1.29 -4.97 4.40
N GLY A 37 1.04 -6.24 4.09
CA GLY A 37 1.59 -6.88 2.90
C GLY A 37 0.47 -7.29 1.96
N PHE A 38 0.74 -7.23 0.67
CA PHE A 38 -0.23 -7.70 -0.33
C PHE A 38 0.49 -8.22 -1.57
N PRO A 39 -0.10 -9.21 -2.26
CA PRO A 39 0.54 -9.75 -3.46
C PRO A 39 0.35 -8.80 -4.65
N ALA A 40 1.41 -8.66 -5.44
CA ALA A 40 1.36 -7.86 -6.67
C ALA A 40 0.24 -8.35 -7.60
N ASP A 41 -0.05 -9.64 -7.54
CA ASP A 41 -1.04 -10.26 -8.43
C ASP A 41 -2.48 -9.82 -8.16
N ARG A 42 -2.71 -9.00 -7.13
CA ARG A 42 -4.04 -8.43 -6.87
C ARG A 42 -4.28 -7.15 -7.67
N PHE A 43 -3.29 -6.68 -8.44
CA PHE A 43 -3.41 -5.49 -9.30
C PHE A 43 -2.95 -5.84 -10.71
N ARG A 44 -3.71 -5.40 -11.73
CA ARG A 44 -3.46 -5.83 -13.12
C ARG A 44 -2.07 -5.49 -13.60
N ILE A 45 -1.67 -4.24 -13.43
CA ILE A 45 -0.37 -3.79 -13.94
C ILE A 45 0.76 -4.46 -13.17
N LEU A 46 0.64 -4.57 -11.84
CA LEU A 46 1.67 -5.19 -11.03
C LEU A 46 1.76 -6.70 -11.26
N ALA A 47 0.64 -7.34 -11.62
CA ALA A 47 0.65 -8.77 -11.91
C ALA A 47 1.53 -9.10 -13.11
N ALA A 48 1.65 -8.17 -14.05
CA ALA A 48 2.47 -8.36 -15.24
C ALA A 48 3.91 -7.87 -15.06
N ALA A 49 4.23 -7.26 -13.93
CA ALA A 49 5.54 -6.66 -13.70
C ALA A 49 6.55 -7.70 -13.23
N THR A 50 7.82 -7.46 -13.53
CA THR A 50 8.90 -8.29 -13.00
C THR A 50 9.17 -7.93 -11.54
N GLU A 51 9.86 -8.81 -10.83
CA GLU A 51 10.25 -8.51 -9.46
C GLU A 51 11.15 -7.29 -9.39
N GLU A 52 12.01 -7.10 -10.38
CA GLU A 52 12.87 -5.92 -10.44
C GLU A 52 12.06 -4.64 -10.57
N GLN A 53 11.03 -4.67 -11.40
CA GLN A 53 10.14 -3.52 -11.55
C GLN A 53 9.38 -3.26 -10.26
N LEU A 54 8.87 -4.30 -9.62
CA LEU A 54 8.14 -4.16 -8.35
C LEU A 54 9.02 -3.53 -7.27
N ALA A 55 10.31 -3.89 -7.25
CA ALA A 55 11.23 -3.41 -6.23
C ALA A 55 11.47 -1.88 -6.31
N ARG A 56 11.09 -1.25 -7.42
CA ARG A 56 11.26 0.19 -7.58
C ARG A 56 10.09 1.00 -7.05
N VAL A 57 9.30 0.42 -6.15
CA VAL A 57 8.19 1.11 -5.51
C VAL A 57 8.69 2.35 -4.78
N GLN A 58 7.92 3.44 -4.89
CA GLN A 58 8.21 4.70 -4.20
C GLN A 58 7.00 5.14 -3.41
N VAL A 59 7.24 5.75 -2.24
CA VAL A 59 6.18 6.35 -1.44
C VAL A 59 6.06 7.80 -1.88
N GLU A 60 4.84 8.22 -2.21
CA GLU A 60 4.58 9.54 -2.75
C GLU A 60 3.45 10.22 -1.98
N LEU A 61 3.29 11.53 -2.19
CA LEU A 61 2.20 12.31 -1.62
C LEU A 61 2.11 12.16 -0.10
N ASN A 62 3.27 12.30 0.56
CA ASN A 62 3.36 12.22 2.03
C ASN A 62 2.77 10.92 2.57
N GLY A 63 3.00 9.83 1.87
CA GLY A 63 2.56 8.52 2.32
C GLY A 63 1.18 8.11 1.85
N TYR A 64 0.50 8.95 1.08
CA TYR A 64 -0.84 8.63 0.60
C TYR A 64 -0.83 7.57 -0.50
N ALA A 65 0.23 7.52 -1.32
CA ALA A 65 0.27 6.66 -2.49
C ALA A 65 1.59 5.92 -2.62
N LEU A 66 1.52 4.76 -3.25
CA LEU A 66 2.68 4.05 -3.76
C LEU A 66 2.71 4.26 -5.26
N ARG A 67 3.92 4.49 -5.80
CA ARG A 67 4.07 4.71 -7.23
C ARG A 67 5.18 3.85 -7.80
N TRP A 68 4.91 3.32 -8.98
CA TRP A 68 5.89 2.65 -9.82
C TRP A 68 6.03 3.47 -11.08
N GLU A 69 7.05 4.31 -11.12
CA GLU A 69 7.22 5.28 -12.20
C GLU A 69 7.30 4.61 -13.57
N GLU A 70 8.09 3.57 -13.67
CA GLU A 70 8.31 2.86 -14.92
C GLU A 70 7.03 2.26 -15.47
N LEU A 71 6.13 1.85 -14.60
CA LEU A 71 4.87 1.20 -14.97
C LEU A 71 3.72 2.21 -15.10
N ASP A 72 3.97 3.46 -14.73
CA ASP A 72 2.95 4.50 -14.65
C ASP A 72 1.76 4.04 -13.82
N GLU A 73 2.07 3.44 -12.65
CA GLU A 73 1.04 2.90 -11.77
C GLU A 73 1.09 3.57 -10.40
N ASP A 74 -0.09 3.96 -9.92
CA ASP A 74 -0.28 4.53 -8.58
C ASP A 74 -1.34 3.73 -7.84
N ILE A 75 -1.09 3.47 -6.57
CA ILE A 75 -2.06 2.78 -5.72
C ILE A 75 -2.12 3.55 -4.41
N THR A 76 -3.33 3.85 -3.93
CA THR A 76 -3.46 4.58 -2.68
C THR A 76 -3.26 3.66 -1.49
N VAL A 77 -2.59 4.18 -0.47
CA VAL A 77 -2.35 3.43 0.76
C VAL A 77 -3.65 3.17 1.51
N PRO A 78 -4.57 4.14 1.64
CA PRO A 78 -5.87 3.83 2.24
C PRO A 78 -6.62 2.73 1.50
N GLY A 79 -6.53 2.68 0.17
CA GLY A 79 -7.15 1.63 -0.61
C GLY A 79 -6.58 0.26 -0.31
N ILE A 80 -5.26 0.16 -0.16
CA ILE A 80 -4.60 -1.09 0.20
C ILE A 80 -5.07 -1.56 1.57
N VAL A 81 -5.07 -0.66 2.55
CA VAL A 81 -5.46 -1.01 3.92
C VAL A 81 -6.92 -1.46 3.98
N ALA A 82 -7.76 -0.85 3.16
CA ALA A 82 -9.18 -1.22 3.09
C ALA A 82 -9.45 -2.46 2.25
N GLY A 83 -8.44 -2.99 1.57
CA GLY A 83 -8.61 -4.19 0.76
C GLY A 83 -9.22 -3.96 -0.60
N HIS A 84 -9.06 -2.77 -1.16
CA HIS A 84 -9.61 -2.43 -2.48
C HIS A 84 -8.66 -2.92 -3.58
N PHE A 85 -8.74 -4.21 -3.87
CA PHE A 85 -7.89 -4.83 -4.88
C PHE A 85 -8.65 -4.98 -6.21
N GLN A 86 -7.91 -5.03 -7.30
CA GLN A 86 -8.50 -5.11 -8.65
C GLN A 86 -8.83 -6.53 -9.06
N LEU A 87 -8.03 -7.49 -8.62
CA LEU A 87 -8.16 -8.87 -9.04
C LEU A 87 -8.44 -9.75 -7.82
N PRO A 88 -9.16 -10.86 -8.00
CA PRO A 88 -9.45 -11.77 -6.88
C PRO A 88 -8.19 -12.52 -6.45
N PRO A 89 -8.17 -13.03 -5.22
CA PRO A 89 -7.07 -13.88 -4.77
C PRO A 89 -7.05 -15.17 -5.57
N LYS A 90 -5.89 -15.74 -5.70
CA LYS A 90 -5.72 -17.03 -6.40
C LYS A 90 -6.01 -18.19 -5.49
#